data_7f5b52622daf410c67ae3a7c0aee4105
#
_entry.id   7f5b52622daf410c67ae3a7c0aee4105
#
_cell.length_a   1.000
_cell.length_b   1.000
_cell.length_c   1.000
_cell.angle_alpha   90.00
_cell.angle_beta   90.00
_cell.angle_gamma   90.00
#
_symmetry.space_group_name_H-M   'P 1'
#
loop_
_entity.id
_entity.type
_entity.pdbx_description
1 polymer ?
#
loop_
_entity_poly.entity_id
_entity_poly.type
_entity_poly.pdbx_seq_one_letter_code
_entity_poly.pdbx_strand_id
1 'polypeptide(L)' 'MYKGISYQLRYKQINEEYDKYSKSGLNNRQIWKRYIYPKFGISERTFYNALKNDND' A
#
# COMPACT_ATOMS: atom_id res chain seq x y z
N MET A 1 -17.42 -13.02 1.70
CA MET A 1 -17.67 -12.44 0.53
C MET A 1 -17.21 -11.05 0.45
N TYR A 2 -17.70 -10.24 1.26
CA TYR A 2 -17.23 -8.92 1.23
C TYR A 2 -15.80 -8.77 1.50
N LYS A 3 -15.23 -9.68 2.27
CA LYS A 3 -13.83 -9.57 2.65
C LYS A 3 -12.91 -9.57 1.47
N GLY A 4 -13.18 -10.42 0.50
CA GLY A 4 -12.33 -10.47 -0.67
C GLY A 4 -12.33 -9.16 -1.43
N ILE A 5 -13.49 -8.57 -1.55
CA ILE A 5 -13.60 -7.30 -2.25
C ILE A 5 -12.90 -6.21 -1.46
N SER A 6 -13.06 -6.23 -0.15
CA SER A 6 -12.40 -5.22 0.67
C SER A 6 -10.90 -5.28 0.55
N TYR A 7 -10.34 -6.49 0.52
CA TYR A 7 -8.92 -6.63 0.36
C TYR A 7 -8.43 -6.03 -0.94
N GLN A 8 -9.14 -6.31 -2.02
CA GLN A 8 -8.72 -5.81 -3.32
C GLN A 8 -8.79 -4.31 -3.39
N LEU A 9 -9.83 -3.72 -2.85
CA LEU A 9 -9.93 -2.29 -2.82
C LEU A 9 -8.84 -1.66 -1.99
N ARG A 10 -8.55 -2.27 -0.84
CA ARG A 10 -7.51 -1.75 0.03
C ARG A 10 -6.15 -1.80 -0.65
N TYR A 11 -5.84 -2.92 -1.30
CA TYR A 11 -4.56 -3.03 -1.99
C TYR A 11 -4.45 -2.02 -3.11
N LYS A 12 -5.54 -1.80 -3.82
CA LYS A 12 -5.53 -0.82 -4.88
C LYS A 12 -5.26 0.57 -4.33
N GLN A 13 -5.89 0.93 -3.23
CA GLN A 13 -5.69 2.23 -2.62
C GLN A 13 -4.26 2.39 -2.12
N ILE A 14 -3.72 1.33 -1.54
CA ILE A 14 -2.34 1.37 -1.06
C ILE A 14 -1.39 1.61 -2.22
N ASN A 15 -1.60 0.92 -3.34
CA ASN A 15 -0.75 1.08 -4.49
C ASN A 15 -0.87 2.46 -5.13
N GLU A 16 -2.07 3.02 -5.13
CA GLU A 16 -2.25 4.36 -5.64
C GLU A 16 -1.52 5.37 -4.79
N GLU A 17 -1.61 5.19 -3.48
CA GLU A 17 -0.92 6.08 -2.57
C GLU A 17 0.60 5.96 -2.74
N TYR A 18 1.07 4.72 -2.84
CA TYR A 18 2.48 4.47 -3.05
C TYR A 18 2.97 5.15 -4.33
N ASP A 19 2.19 5.05 -5.39
CA ASP A 19 2.58 5.61 -6.67
C ASP A 19 2.76 7.12 -6.60
N LYS A 20 1.94 7.78 -5.80
CA LYS A 20 2.06 9.23 -5.64
C LYS A 20 3.42 9.62 -5.09
N TYR A 21 3.93 8.83 -4.17
CA TYR A 21 5.16 9.20 -3.47
C TYR A 21 6.40 8.49 -4.00
N SER A 22 6.22 7.46 -4.80
CA SER A 22 7.38 6.74 -5.33
C SER A 22 8.23 7.62 -6.22
N LYS A 23 7.63 8.62 -6.81
CA LYS A 23 8.35 9.53 -7.70
C LYS A 23 9.07 10.64 -6.97
N SER A 24 8.85 10.76 -5.67
CA SER A 24 9.45 11.84 -4.90
C SER A 24 10.84 11.48 -4.38
N GLY A 25 11.33 10.30 -4.71
CA GLY A 25 12.67 9.91 -4.28
C GLY A 25 12.72 9.18 -2.97
N LEU A 26 11.58 8.94 -2.34
CA LEU A 26 11.55 8.20 -1.10
C LEU A 26 11.62 6.71 -1.39
N ASN A 27 12.25 5.94 -0.49
CA ASN A 27 12.25 4.50 -0.67
C ASN A 27 10.96 3.92 -0.08
N ASN A 28 10.74 2.63 -0.32
CA ASN A 28 9.49 1.99 0.05
C ASN A 28 9.21 2.08 1.55
N ARG A 29 10.24 1.88 2.35
CA ARG A 29 10.07 1.91 3.80
C ARG A 29 9.66 3.30 4.28
N GLN A 30 10.25 4.33 3.71
CA GLN A 30 9.91 5.69 4.08
C GLN A 30 8.47 6.02 3.70
N ILE A 31 8.05 5.58 2.52
CA ILE A 31 6.70 5.81 2.07
C ILE A 31 5.72 5.12 3.01
N TRP A 32 6.01 3.85 3.35
CA TRP A 32 5.15 3.12 4.26
C TRP A 32 5.06 3.84 5.62
N LYS A 33 6.19 4.20 6.16
CA LYS A 33 6.23 4.76 7.51
C LYS A 33 5.55 6.12 7.58
N ARG A 34 5.71 6.93 6.56
CA ARG A 34 5.22 8.30 6.59
C ARG A 34 3.79 8.44 6.10
N TYR A 35 3.41 7.67 5.10
CA TYR A 35 2.14 7.87 4.43
C TYR A 35 1.21 6.68 4.56
N ILE A 36 1.73 5.49 4.46
CA ILE A 36 0.89 4.30 4.46
C ILE A 36 0.47 3.92 5.87
N TYR A 37 1.43 3.86 6.77
CA TYR A 37 1.12 3.44 8.12
C TYR A 37 0.13 4.37 8.82
N PRO A 38 0.31 5.69 8.80
CA PRO A 38 -0.66 6.58 9.44
C PRO A 38 -2.03 6.54 8.80
N LYS A 39 -2.09 6.29 7.50
CA LYS A 39 -3.35 6.32 6.78
C LYS A 39 -4.10 5.00 6.83
N PHE A 40 -3.39 3.91 6.65
CA PHE A 40 -4.01 2.59 6.56
C PHE A 40 -3.83 1.73 7.82
N GLY A 41 -2.84 2.02 8.62
CA GLY A 41 -2.61 1.26 9.84
C GLY A 41 -2.13 -0.16 9.61
N ILE A 42 -1.45 -0.41 8.49
CA ILE A 42 -0.98 -1.75 8.15
C ILE A 42 0.50 -1.87 8.41
N SER A 43 0.96 -3.12 8.58
CA SER A 43 2.37 -3.37 8.81
C SER A 43 3.15 -3.24 7.50
N GLU A 44 4.46 -3.17 7.64
CA GLU A 44 5.33 -3.09 6.47
C GLU A 44 5.17 -4.32 5.59
N ARG A 45 5.01 -5.47 6.21
CA ARG A 45 4.83 -6.70 5.47
C ARG A 45 3.58 -6.67 4.63
N THR A 46 2.48 -6.21 5.21
CA THR A 46 1.22 -6.10 4.49
C THR A 46 1.35 -5.12 3.33
N PHE A 47 2.08 -4.04 3.56
CA PHE A 47 2.34 -3.06 2.51
C PHE A 47 3.05 -3.69 1.33
N TYR A 48 4.11 -4.46 1.59
CA TYR A 48 4.83 -5.12 0.51
C TYR A 48 3.98 -6.17 -0.19
N ASN A 49 3.14 -6.87 0.57
CA ASN A 49 2.22 -7.83 -0.04
C ASN A 49 1.26 -7.13 -0.98
N ALA A 50 0.80 -5.94 -0.59
CA ALA A 50 -0.12 -5.19 -1.44
C ALA A 50 0.57 -4.78 -2.74
N LEU A 51 1.82 -4.37 -2.66
CA LEU A 51 2.55 -3.98 -3.86
C LEU A 51 2.71 -5.15 -4.83
N LYS A 52 2.93 -6.35 -4.28
CA LYS A 52 3.06 -7.51 -5.13
C LYS A 52 1.74 -7.90 -5.77
N ASN A 53 0.67 -7.84 -4.99
CA ASN A 53 -0.62 -8.29 -5.47
C ASN A 53 -1.21 -7.38 -6.53
N ASP A 54 -0.70 -6.18 -6.63
CA ASP A 54 -1.20 -5.26 -7.63
C ASP A 54 -0.93 -5.76 -9.04
N ASN A 55 0.04 -6.62 -9.19
CA ASN A 55 0.41 -7.09 -10.51
C ASN A 55 -0.50 -8.17 -11.04
N ASP A 56 -1.35 -8.69 -10.23
CA ASP A 56 -2.28 -9.68 -10.68
C ASP A 56 -3.54 -9.03 -11.18
#